data_d00148797634a90831e5f560b1154e63
#
_entry.id   d00148797634a90831e5f560b1154e63
#
_cell.length_a   1.000
_cell.length_b   1.000
_cell.length_c   1.000
_cell.angle_alpha   90.00
_cell.angle_beta   90.00
_cell.angle_gamma   90.00
#
_symmetry.space_group_name_H-M   'P 1'
#
loop_
_entity.id
_entity.type
_entity.pdbx_description
1 polymer ?
#
loop_
_entity_poly.entity_id
_entity_poly.type
_entity_poly.pdbx_seq_one_letter_code
_entity_poly.pdbx_strand_id
1 'polypeptide(L)'
;MKIAISLFLYFCFLFSYSIKAEDIPYLLTASSKGDIESVKAIIESGGSVNTEDGNNVTALMYASRKNQVEVAKYLISKGAEVNKQEIDGWTALMYASKNNYSDIVELLIESGADLTITDSDGWTAYGLAATSGNHQTLDLLIKKGINPNTRNSSSTTVLMLACKSGNVPTLKVLINNGALLNLKDKFGKTALVYCVNKNQIKATKFLLVHQPEIDSLDKFEWTPLMWAVKKDYFEIIKLLVEYKANINHKDDEGTPIIQYAVENESVDVVKYLIEKGVDINVTDQYGLSPLVYALKTKNKAMVELIRSAGGEY
;
A
#
# COMPACT_ATOMS: atom_id res chain seq x y z
N MET A 1 -68.98 9.01 -13.35
CA MET A 1 -67.97 9.89 -12.66
C MET A 1 -67.24 9.26 -11.49
N LYS A 2 -67.64 8.10 -10.97
CA LYS A 2 -66.93 7.40 -9.86
C LYS A 2 -65.86 6.39 -10.27
N ILE A 3 -65.81 5.99 -11.56
CA ILE A 3 -64.86 5.01 -12.10
C ILE A 3 -63.54 5.68 -12.54
N ALA A 4 -63.57 6.94 -12.98
CA ALA A 4 -62.40 7.68 -13.45
C ALA A 4 -61.46 8.13 -12.28
N ILE A 5 -62.03 8.36 -11.08
CA ILE A 5 -61.27 8.79 -9.91
C ILE A 5 -60.55 7.60 -9.29
N SER A 6 -61.07 6.38 -9.38
CA SER A 6 -60.43 5.16 -8.89
C SER A 6 -59.21 4.73 -9.73
N LEU A 7 -59.24 4.96 -11.06
CA LEU A 7 -58.11 4.66 -11.92
C LEU A 7 -56.98 5.68 -11.78
N PHE A 8 -57.26 6.94 -11.48
CA PHE A 8 -56.23 7.97 -11.25
C PHE A 8 -55.48 7.76 -9.92
N LEU A 9 -56.20 7.34 -8.88
CA LEU A 9 -55.61 6.97 -7.60
C LEU A 9 -54.82 5.66 -7.67
N TYR A 10 -55.21 4.70 -8.52
CA TYR A 10 -54.48 3.46 -8.74
C TYR A 10 -53.22 3.69 -9.57
N PHE A 11 -53.22 4.65 -10.51
CA PHE A 11 -52.04 5.04 -11.29
C PHE A 11 -51.02 5.84 -10.43
N CYS A 12 -51.51 6.66 -9.47
CA CYS A 12 -50.61 7.32 -8.51
C CYS A 12 -50.01 6.34 -7.48
N PHE A 13 -50.73 5.24 -7.16
CA PHE A 13 -50.22 4.22 -6.23
C PHE A 13 -49.24 3.24 -6.87
N LEU A 14 -49.26 3.08 -8.21
CA LEU A 14 -48.31 2.27 -8.98
C LEU A 14 -47.00 3.04 -9.29
N PHE A 15 -47.02 4.38 -9.17
CA PHE A 15 -45.80 5.21 -9.31
C PHE A 15 -45.02 5.35 -8.01
N SER A 16 -45.54 4.88 -6.87
CA SER A 16 -44.89 4.95 -5.56
C SER A 16 -44.22 3.64 -5.13
N TYR A 17 -44.08 2.66 -6.04
CA TYR A 17 -43.42 1.37 -5.72
C TYR A 17 -42.39 0.96 -6.77
N SER A 18 -41.49 1.88 -7.13
CA SER A 18 -40.27 1.52 -7.87
C SER A 18 -39.18 2.59 -7.73
N ILE A 19 -38.86 2.95 -6.48
CA ILE A 19 -37.69 3.78 -6.18
C ILE A 19 -36.94 3.10 -5.05
N LYS A 20 -36.07 2.17 -5.42
CA LYS A 20 -34.89 1.73 -4.68
C LYS A 20 -33.78 1.39 -5.66
N ALA A 21 -33.47 2.28 -6.58
CA ALA A 21 -32.11 2.68 -6.89
C ALA A 21 -31.94 3.98 -6.08
N GLU A 22 -30.91 4.11 -5.26
CA GLU A 22 -30.56 5.39 -4.66
C GLU A 22 -30.46 6.37 -5.80
N ASP A 23 -31.39 7.34 -5.90
CA ASP A 23 -31.38 8.36 -6.95
C ASP A 23 -30.18 9.27 -6.66
N ILE A 24 -29.04 8.90 -7.28
CA ILE A 24 -27.85 9.76 -7.25
C ILE A 24 -28.28 11.09 -7.88
N PRO A 25 -28.20 12.22 -7.14
CA PRO A 25 -28.60 13.51 -7.65
C PRO A 25 -28.02 13.79 -9.03
N TYR A 26 -28.81 14.36 -9.94
CA TYR A 26 -28.38 14.54 -11.33
C TYR A 26 -27.08 15.35 -11.48
N LEU A 27 -26.83 16.31 -10.55
CA LEU A 27 -25.57 17.06 -10.48
C LEU A 27 -24.36 16.13 -10.37
N LEU A 28 -24.42 15.08 -9.53
CA LEU A 28 -23.33 14.15 -9.30
C LEU A 28 -23.05 13.31 -10.54
N THR A 29 -24.13 12.86 -11.20
CA THR A 29 -24.03 12.10 -12.45
C THR A 29 -23.45 12.96 -13.59
N ALA A 30 -23.91 14.21 -13.75
CA ALA A 30 -23.39 15.16 -14.73
C ALA A 30 -21.91 15.49 -14.45
N SER A 31 -21.55 15.69 -13.18
CA SER A 31 -20.16 15.94 -12.75
C SER A 31 -19.24 14.76 -13.05
N SER A 32 -19.71 13.53 -12.81
CA SER A 32 -18.96 12.31 -13.13
C SER A 32 -18.72 12.13 -14.63
N LYS A 33 -19.69 12.54 -15.46
CA LYS A 33 -19.62 12.43 -16.93
C LYS A 33 -18.84 13.58 -17.60
N GLY A 34 -18.56 14.66 -16.87
CA GLY A 34 -17.95 15.86 -17.44
C GLY A 34 -18.94 16.75 -18.21
N ASP A 35 -20.25 16.57 -17.99
CA ASP A 35 -21.30 17.36 -18.65
C ASP A 35 -21.39 18.75 -18.00
N ILE A 36 -20.50 19.62 -18.44
CA ILE A 36 -20.36 20.97 -17.89
C ILE A 36 -21.61 21.83 -18.10
N GLU A 37 -22.32 21.64 -19.21
CA GLU A 37 -23.52 22.42 -19.49
C GLU A 37 -24.68 22.06 -18.54
N SER A 38 -24.89 20.78 -18.29
CA SER A 38 -25.84 20.34 -17.27
C SER A 38 -25.45 20.80 -15.85
N VAL A 39 -24.15 20.73 -15.50
CA VAL A 39 -23.65 21.20 -14.21
C VAL A 39 -23.91 22.70 -14.04
N LYS A 40 -23.62 23.52 -15.06
CA LYS A 40 -23.90 24.96 -15.03
C LYS A 40 -25.40 25.23 -14.85
N ALA A 41 -26.24 24.61 -15.67
CA ALA A 41 -27.69 24.81 -15.63
C ALA A 41 -28.28 24.49 -14.24
N ILE A 42 -27.83 23.40 -13.61
CA ILE A 42 -28.30 23.03 -12.27
C ILE A 42 -27.89 24.08 -11.23
N ILE A 43 -26.63 24.48 -11.21
CA ILE A 43 -26.12 25.44 -10.21
C ILE A 43 -26.74 26.82 -10.42
N GLU A 44 -26.87 27.30 -11.68
CA GLU A 44 -27.45 28.60 -12.01
C GLU A 44 -28.98 28.64 -11.74
N SER A 45 -29.65 27.48 -11.74
CA SER A 45 -31.07 27.38 -11.33
C SER A 45 -31.26 27.34 -9.80
N GLY A 46 -30.16 27.44 -9.01
CA GLY A 46 -30.20 27.46 -7.55
C GLY A 46 -29.90 26.12 -6.88
N GLY A 47 -29.46 25.13 -7.64
CA GLY A 47 -28.98 23.86 -7.08
C GLY A 47 -27.74 24.04 -6.21
N SER A 48 -27.64 23.31 -5.09
CA SER A 48 -26.47 23.38 -4.22
C SER A 48 -25.24 22.77 -4.88
N VAL A 49 -24.11 23.50 -4.92
CA VAL A 49 -22.82 23.03 -5.42
C VAL A 49 -22.24 21.90 -4.54
N ASN A 50 -22.65 21.87 -3.25
CA ASN A 50 -22.20 20.90 -2.25
C ASN A 50 -23.22 19.76 -2.09
N THR A 51 -24.05 19.50 -3.11
CA THR A 51 -24.92 18.31 -3.14
C THR A 51 -24.07 17.05 -3.00
N GLU A 52 -24.52 16.11 -2.15
CA GLU A 52 -23.87 14.84 -1.86
C GLU A 52 -24.83 13.67 -2.02
N ASP A 53 -24.30 12.47 -2.24
CA ASP A 53 -25.07 11.22 -2.21
C ASP A 53 -25.20 10.65 -0.79
N GLY A 54 -25.80 9.45 -0.68
CA GLY A 54 -25.99 8.76 0.60
C GLY A 54 -24.68 8.41 1.35
N ASN A 55 -23.53 8.50 0.68
CA ASN A 55 -22.20 8.27 1.25
C ASN A 55 -21.43 9.59 1.48
N ASN A 56 -22.07 10.73 1.38
CA ASN A 56 -21.48 12.07 1.46
C ASN A 56 -20.48 12.38 0.31
N VAL A 57 -20.56 11.65 -0.82
CA VAL A 57 -19.69 11.92 -1.99
C VAL A 57 -20.25 13.12 -2.76
N THR A 58 -19.44 14.20 -2.85
CA THR A 58 -19.84 15.45 -3.50
C THR A 58 -19.65 15.46 -5.01
N ALA A 59 -20.24 16.45 -5.70
CA ALA A 59 -20.02 16.67 -7.12
C ALA A 59 -18.54 16.87 -7.47
N LEU A 60 -17.78 17.59 -6.62
CA LEU A 60 -16.33 17.80 -6.79
C LEU A 60 -15.56 16.48 -6.67
N MET A 61 -15.93 15.59 -5.76
CA MET A 61 -15.32 14.26 -5.63
C MET A 61 -15.60 13.39 -6.87
N TYR A 62 -16.84 13.42 -7.39
CA TYR A 62 -17.19 12.70 -8.61
C TYR A 62 -16.39 13.20 -9.83
N ALA A 63 -16.27 14.52 -10.00
CA ALA A 63 -15.46 15.13 -11.05
C ALA A 63 -13.97 14.74 -10.89
N SER A 64 -13.44 14.81 -9.67
CA SER A 64 -12.05 14.47 -9.37
C SER A 64 -11.73 13.01 -9.61
N ARG A 65 -12.65 12.10 -9.26
CA ARG A 65 -12.52 10.65 -9.50
C ARG A 65 -12.50 10.27 -10.98
N LYS A 66 -13.07 11.13 -11.86
CA LYS A 66 -13.25 10.89 -13.30
C LYS A 66 -12.41 11.82 -14.20
N ASN A 67 -11.49 12.59 -13.62
CA ASN A 67 -10.63 13.54 -14.34
C ASN A 67 -11.40 14.63 -15.10
N GLN A 68 -12.51 15.10 -14.54
CA GLN A 68 -13.33 16.13 -15.20
C GLN A 68 -12.86 17.53 -14.79
N VAL A 69 -11.74 17.97 -15.36
CA VAL A 69 -11.01 19.20 -14.94
C VAL A 69 -11.90 20.45 -15.04
N GLU A 70 -12.62 20.65 -16.17
CA GLU A 70 -13.46 21.82 -16.37
C GLU A 70 -14.65 21.87 -15.42
N VAL A 71 -15.24 20.70 -15.12
CA VAL A 71 -16.29 20.59 -14.10
C VAL A 71 -15.75 20.92 -12.72
N ALA A 72 -14.59 20.35 -12.35
CA ALA A 72 -13.95 20.62 -11.06
C ALA A 72 -13.63 22.10 -10.89
N LYS A 73 -13.07 22.76 -11.92
CA LYS A 73 -12.83 24.21 -11.92
C LYS A 73 -14.10 25.03 -11.68
N TYR A 74 -15.17 24.67 -12.41
CA TYR A 74 -16.43 25.39 -12.27
C TYR A 74 -17.04 25.21 -10.89
N LEU A 75 -17.10 23.97 -10.37
CA LEU A 75 -17.63 23.70 -9.02
C LEU A 75 -16.85 24.46 -7.95
N ILE A 76 -15.52 24.49 -8.02
CA ILE A 76 -14.65 25.25 -7.10
C ILE A 76 -14.95 26.75 -7.21
N SER A 77 -15.10 27.29 -8.42
CA SER A 77 -15.42 28.72 -8.63
C SER A 77 -16.80 29.12 -8.06
N LYS A 78 -17.70 28.13 -7.86
CA LYS A 78 -19.02 28.30 -7.26
C LYS A 78 -19.06 27.98 -5.76
N GLY A 79 -17.89 27.75 -5.12
CA GLY A 79 -17.78 27.55 -3.69
C GLY A 79 -17.91 26.09 -3.25
N ALA A 80 -17.54 25.14 -4.09
CA ALA A 80 -17.47 23.73 -3.68
C ALA A 80 -16.48 23.55 -2.52
N GLU A 81 -16.87 22.79 -1.51
CA GLU A 81 -16.05 22.47 -0.33
C GLU A 81 -14.91 21.51 -0.72
N VAL A 82 -13.70 22.09 -0.95
CA VAL A 82 -12.53 21.35 -1.44
C VAL A 82 -12.08 20.25 -0.48
N ASN A 83 -12.23 20.48 0.84
CA ASN A 83 -11.75 19.60 1.91
C ASN A 83 -12.85 18.72 2.53
N LYS A 84 -14.03 18.67 1.93
CA LYS A 84 -15.10 17.76 2.39
C LYS A 84 -14.61 16.32 2.36
N GLN A 85 -15.00 15.54 3.38
CA GLN A 85 -14.73 14.10 3.45
C GLN A 85 -16.04 13.32 3.29
N GLU A 86 -16.01 12.25 2.50
CA GLU A 86 -17.09 11.27 2.46
C GLU A 86 -16.96 10.26 3.63
N ILE A 87 -17.84 9.25 3.70
CA ILE A 87 -17.96 8.33 4.86
C ILE A 87 -16.64 7.64 5.23
N ASP A 88 -15.84 7.21 4.25
CA ASP A 88 -14.54 6.57 4.49
C ASP A 88 -13.41 7.57 4.73
N GLY A 89 -13.73 8.85 4.80
CA GLY A 89 -12.79 9.93 5.03
C GLY A 89 -12.07 10.44 3.77
N TRP A 90 -12.49 10.02 2.57
CA TRP A 90 -11.83 10.44 1.33
C TRP A 90 -12.23 11.85 0.91
N THR A 91 -11.24 12.61 0.45
CA THR A 91 -11.42 13.93 -0.18
C THR A 91 -11.34 13.85 -1.71
N ALA A 92 -11.72 14.94 -2.39
CA ALA A 92 -11.50 15.11 -3.83
C ALA A 92 -10.03 14.91 -4.23
N LEU A 93 -9.09 15.44 -3.42
CA LEU A 93 -7.65 15.29 -3.62
C LEU A 93 -7.20 13.82 -3.54
N MET A 94 -7.75 13.04 -2.62
CA MET A 94 -7.44 11.62 -2.48
C MET A 94 -7.88 10.82 -3.71
N TYR A 95 -9.09 11.07 -4.24
CA TYR A 95 -9.56 10.44 -5.47
C TYR A 95 -8.67 10.77 -6.67
N ALA A 96 -8.31 12.04 -6.86
CA ALA A 96 -7.44 12.47 -7.95
C ALA A 96 -6.02 11.86 -7.82
N SER A 97 -5.47 11.85 -6.61
CA SER A 97 -4.12 11.34 -6.32
C SER A 97 -4.00 9.84 -6.54
N LYS A 98 -5.01 9.06 -6.11
CA LYS A 98 -5.09 7.61 -6.34
C LYS A 98 -5.14 7.26 -7.83
N ASN A 99 -5.77 8.11 -8.64
CA ASN A 99 -5.95 7.86 -10.07
C ASN A 99 -4.89 8.54 -10.96
N ASN A 100 -3.87 9.19 -10.38
CA ASN A 100 -2.79 9.89 -11.08
C ASN A 100 -3.28 11.04 -11.99
N TYR A 101 -4.29 11.78 -11.55
CA TYR A 101 -4.84 12.92 -12.30
C TYR A 101 -4.15 14.22 -11.89
N SER A 102 -2.92 14.43 -12.36
CA SER A 102 -2.05 15.52 -11.95
C SER A 102 -2.67 16.91 -12.11
N ASP A 103 -3.42 17.16 -13.18
CA ASP A 103 -4.08 18.45 -13.44
C ASP A 103 -5.14 18.77 -12.37
N ILE A 104 -5.92 17.78 -11.95
CA ILE A 104 -6.90 17.95 -10.87
C ILE A 104 -6.20 18.05 -9.51
N VAL A 105 -5.13 17.29 -9.29
CA VAL A 105 -4.33 17.39 -8.06
C VAL A 105 -3.78 18.80 -7.91
N GLU A 106 -3.20 19.37 -8.96
CA GLU A 106 -2.68 20.73 -8.95
C GLU A 106 -3.78 21.76 -8.72
N LEU A 107 -4.90 21.65 -9.47
CA LEU A 107 -6.07 22.50 -9.29
C LEU A 107 -6.59 22.50 -7.84
N LEU A 108 -6.74 21.32 -7.23
CA LEU A 108 -7.24 21.22 -5.87
C LEU A 108 -6.27 21.82 -4.86
N ILE A 109 -4.95 21.61 -5.02
CA ILE A 109 -3.93 22.21 -4.16
C ILE A 109 -3.96 23.73 -4.26
N GLU A 110 -4.03 24.28 -5.47
CA GLU A 110 -4.13 25.73 -5.69
C GLU A 110 -5.43 26.33 -5.14
N SER A 111 -6.46 25.50 -5.02
CA SER A 111 -7.76 25.86 -4.45
C SER A 111 -7.85 25.62 -2.93
N GLY A 112 -6.73 25.35 -2.24
CA GLY A 112 -6.67 25.22 -0.80
C GLY A 112 -6.98 23.81 -0.27
N ALA A 113 -6.72 22.76 -1.05
CA ALA A 113 -6.82 21.41 -0.54
C ALA A 113 -5.80 21.17 0.58
N ASP A 114 -6.28 20.67 1.72
CA ASP A 114 -5.45 20.31 2.86
C ASP A 114 -4.78 18.95 2.61
N LEU A 115 -3.46 18.96 2.51
CA LEU A 115 -2.63 17.79 2.22
C LEU A 115 -2.49 16.83 3.42
N THR A 116 -2.95 17.24 4.60
CA THR A 116 -2.81 16.50 5.86
C THR A 116 -4.03 15.68 6.24
N ILE A 117 -5.16 15.91 5.57
CA ILE A 117 -6.38 15.12 5.80
C ILE A 117 -6.11 13.65 5.54
N THR A 118 -6.60 12.80 6.44
CA THR A 118 -6.46 11.35 6.35
C THR A 118 -7.81 10.65 6.17
N ASP A 119 -7.79 9.53 5.47
CA ASP A 119 -8.91 8.60 5.43
C ASP A 119 -9.05 7.79 6.74
N SER A 120 -10.01 6.88 6.82
CA SER A 120 -10.25 6.01 7.97
C SER A 120 -9.08 5.10 8.34
N ASP A 121 -8.21 4.78 7.38
CA ASP A 121 -6.98 3.99 7.59
C ASP A 121 -5.77 4.87 7.99
N GLY A 122 -5.95 6.19 8.06
CA GLY A 122 -4.89 7.16 8.37
C GLY A 122 -3.99 7.48 7.18
N TRP A 123 -4.43 7.27 5.94
CA TRP A 123 -3.70 7.65 4.74
C TRP A 123 -4.11 9.01 4.21
N THR A 124 -3.13 9.82 3.87
CA THR A 124 -3.31 11.06 3.11
C THR A 124 -3.36 10.76 1.60
N ALA A 125 -3.70 11.76 0.79
CA ALA A 125 -3.60 11.70 -0.67
C ALA A 125 -2.22 11.22 -1.17
N TYR A 126 -1.15 11.58 -0.46
CA TYR A 126 0.22 11.14 -0.72
C TYR A 126 0.40 9.63 -0.54
N GLY A 127 -0.12 9.07 0.56
CA GLY A 127 -0.09 7.62 0.80
C GLY A 127 -0.85 6.83 -0.27
N LEU A 128 -2.02 7.34 -0.69
CA LEU A 128 -2.84 6.72 -1.74
C LEU A 128 -2.15 6.76 -3.12
N ALA A 129 -1.50 7.88 -3.47
CA ALA A 129 -0.71 7.97 -4.69
C ALA A 129 0.43 6.93 -4.73
N ALA A 130 1.11 6.73 -3.60
CA ALA A 130 2.20 5.76 -3.51
C ALA A 130 1.73 4.30 -3.62
N THR A 131 0.63 3.94 -2.95
CA THR A 131 0.06 2.57 -3.05
C THR A 131 -0.35 2.22 -4.46
N SER A 132 -0.79 3.21 -5.24
CA SER A 132 -1.17 3.06 -6.64
C SER A 132 0.02 3.15 -7.61
N GLY A 133 1.22 3.47 -7.12
CA GLY A 133 2.42 3.62 -7.95
C GLY A 133 2.48 4.92 -8.77
N ASN A 134 1.73 5.92 -8.38
CA ASN A 134 1.57 7.20 -9.09
C ASN A 134 2.72 8.17 -8.77
N HIS A 135 3.89 7.83 -9.25
CA HIS A 135 5.14 8.55 -8.93
C HIS A 135 5.14 10.02 -9.38
N GLN A 136 4.40 10.38 -10.44
CA GLN A 136 4.27 11.77 -10.89
C GLN A 136 3.49 12.61 -9.89
N THR A 137 2.31 12.14 -9.48
CA THR A 137 1.50 12.78 -8.43
C THR A 137 2.26 12.84 -7.11
N LEU A 138 3.02 11.79 -6.80
CA LEU A 138 3.84 11.74 -5.59
C LEU A 138 4.91 12.84 -5.58
N ASP A 139 5.63 13.00 -6.68
CA ASP A 139 6.66 14.06 -6.85
C ASP A 139 6.03 15.46 -6.76
N LEU A 140 4.86 15.65 -7.37
CA LEU A 140 4.11 16.91 -7.27
C LEU A 140 3.75 17.23 -5.81
N LEU A 141 3.20 16.27 -5.06
CA LEU A 141 2.81 16.47 -3.67
C LEU A 141 4.02 16.78 -2.77
N ILE A 142 5.18 16.15 -3.00
CA ILE A 142 6.42 16.47 -2.29
C ILE A 142 6.87 17.90 -2.60
N LYS A 143 6.86 18.33 -3.86
CA LYS A 143 7.19 19.69 -4.29
C LYS A 143 6.26 20.74 -3.67
N LYS A 144 5.03 20.37 -3.35
CA LYS A 144 4.06 21.22 -2.64
C LYS A 144 4.20 21.16 -1.11
N GLY A 145 5.26 20.50 -0.58
CA GLY A 145 5.66 20.57 0.83
C GLY A 145 5.31 19.34 1.68
N ILE A 146 4.83 18.24 1.08
CA ILE A 146 4.61 17.01 1.86
C ILE A 146 5.95 16.41 2.29
N ASN A 147 6.07 16.06 3.56
CA ASN A 147 7.20 15.32 4.08
C ASN A 147 7.16 13.86 3.53
N PRO A 148 8.20 13.40 2.79
CA PRO A 148 8.26 12.05 2.24
C PRO A 148 8.25 10.94 3.32
N ASN A 149 8.49 11.29 4.58
CA ASN A 149 8.54 10.38 5.72
C ASN A 149 7.22 10.32 6.51
N THR A 150 6.12 10.85 5.98
CA THR A 150 4.79 10.73 6.61
C THR A 150 4.42 9.27 6.84
N ARG A 151 3.67 9.02 7.93
CA ARG A 151 3.28 7.70 8.40
C ARG A 151 1.77 7.65 8.60
N ASN A 152 1.18 6.48 8.38
CA ASN A 152 -0.20 6.23 8.78
C ASN A 152 -0.31 5.87 10.27
N SER A 153 -1.52 5.55 10.73
CA SER A 153 -1.82 5.12 12.11
C SER A 153 -1.05 3.87 12.56
N SER A 154 -0.56 3.05 11.64
CA SER A 154 0.30 1.89 11.92
C SER A 154 1.79 2.19 11.85
N SER A 155 2.19 3.47 11.82
CA SER A 155 3.57 3.91 11.60
C SER A 155 4.18 3.45 10.27
N THR A 156 3.36 2.98 9.33
CA THR A 156 3.82 2.55 8.00
C THR A 156 4.13 3.79 7.16
N THR A 157 5.32 3.85 6.57
CA THR A 157 5.73 4.94 5.67
C THR A 157 5.31 4.65 4.23
N VAL A 158 5.29 5.72 3.42
CA VAL A 158 5.02 5.60 1.99
C VAL A 158 6.10 4.77 1.27
N LEU A 159 7.36 4.83 1.73
CA LEU A 159 8.44 3.99 1.22
C LEU A 159 8.17 2.49 1.45
N MET A 160 7.62 2.12 2.62
CA MET A 160 7.23 0.72 2.91
C MET A 160 6.13 0.24 1.96
N LEU A 161 5.16 1.10 1.62
CA LEU A 161 4.10 0.77 0.66
C LEU A 161 4.62 0.59 -0.76
N ALA A 162 5.52 1.48 -1.20
CA ALA A 162 6.19 1.35 -2.49
C ALA A 162 7.02 0.06 -2.58
N CYS A 163 7.66 -0.35 -1.46
CA CYS A 163 8.32 -1.65 -1.33
C CYS A 163 7.34 -2.81 -1.43
N LYS A 164 6.21 -2.74 -0.72
CA LYS A 164 5.17 -3.77 -0.76
C LYS A 164 4.63 -4.00 -2.17
N SER A 165 4.45 -2.92 -2.95
CA SER A 165 3.98 -3.00 -4.34
C SER A 165 5.08 -3.33 -5.35
N GLY A 166 6.36 -3.19 -4.98
CA GLY A 166 7.50 -3.41 -5.88
C GLY A 166 7.70 -2.31 -6.92
N ASN A 167 7.09 -1.14 -6.74
CA ASN A 167 7.13 -0.04 -7.70
C ASN A 167 8.45 0.73 -7.62
N VAL A 168 9.44 0.33 -8.42
CA VAL A 168 10.77 0.95 -8.45
C VAL A 168 10.74 2.44 -8.84
N PRO A 169 9.96 2.91 -9.82
CA PRO A 169 9.83 4.34 -10.09
C PRO A 169 9.41 5.16 -8.87
N THR A 170 8.42 4.68 -8.10
CA THR A 170 7.98 5.31 -6.85
C THR A 170 9.11 5.32 -5.81
N LEU A 171 9.83 4.20 -5.63
CA LEU A 171 10.98 4.13 -4.73
C LEU A 171 12.03 5.19 -5.08
N LYS A 172 12.33 5.34 -6.38
CA LYS A 172 13.29 6.32 -6.88
C LYS A 172 12.87 7.76 -6.53
N VAL A 173 11.61 8.12 -6.75
CA VAL A 173 11.09 9.44 -6.39
C VAL A 173 11.22 9.68 -4.89
N LEU A 174 10.81 8.73 -4.06
CA LEU A 174 10.85 8.85 -2.61
C LEU A 174 12.27 9.04 -2.08
N ILE A 175 13.21 8.19 -2.50
CA ILE A 175 14.60 8.24 -2.03
C ILE A 175 15.28 9.53 -2.49
N ASN A 176 15.08 9.95 -3.73
CA ASN A 176 15.63 11.21 -4.25
C ASN A 176 15.11 12.45 -3.51
N ASN A 177 13.94 12.34 -2.88
CA ASN A 177 13.32 13.40 -2.08
C ASN A 177 13.51 13.21 -0.56
N GLY A 178 14.48 12.39 -0.13
CA GLY A 178 14.86 12.27 1.27
C GLY A 178 14.03 11.30 2.11
N ALA A 179 13.41 10.29 1.49
CA ALA A 179 12.79 9.21 2.24
C ALA A 179 13.83 8.40 3.03
N LEU A 180 13.61 8.24 4.33
CA LEU A 180 14.50 7.53 5.24
C LEU A 180 14.26 6.02 5.12
N LEU A 181 15.33 5.28 4.82
CA LEU A 181 15.28 3.84 4.51
C LEU A 181 14.94 2.97 5.72
N ASN A 182 15.39 3.38 6.93
CA ASN A 182 15.44 2.55 8.12
C ASN A 182 14.33 2.86 9.13
N LEU A 183 13.33 3.65 8.74
CA LEU A 183 12.16 3.87 9.59
C LEU A 183 11.42 2.54 9.82
N LYS A 184 10.96 2.34 11.06
CA LYS A 184 10.25 1.11 11.46
C LYS A 184 8.76 1.38 11.64
N ASP A 185 7.93 0.41 11.23
CA ASP A 185 6.50 0.40 11.54
C ASP A 185 6.25 -0.04 13.00
N LYS A 186 4.99 -0.15 13.40
CA LYS A 186 4.61 -0.62 14.74
C LYS A 186 5.08 -2.04 15.10
N PHE A 187 5.48 -2.83 14.11
CA PHE A 187 6.04 -4.18 14.30
C PHE A 187 7.56 -4.22 14.19
N GLY A 188 8.22 -3.08 14.07
CA GLY A 188 9.68 -2.98 13.90
C GLY A 188 10.16 -3.24 12.47
N LYS A 189 9.26 -3.41 11.49
CA LYS A 189 9.61 -3.73 10.11
C LYS A 189 10.03 -2.49 9.34
N THR A 190 11.14 -2.59 8.59
CA THR A 190 11.64 -1.56 7.68
C THR A 190 11.09 -1.72 6.25
N ALA A 191 11.34 -0.74 5.38
CA ALA A 191 11.00 -0.83 3.97
C ALA A 191 11.63 -2.07 3.29
N LEU A 192 12.87 -2.43 3.65
CA LEU A 192 13.52 -3.63 3.13
C LEU A 192 12.73 -4.90 3.46
N VAL A 193 12.23 -5.05 4.70
CA VAL A 193 11.38 -6.19 5.10
C VAL A 193 10.09 -6.22 4.28
N TYR A 194 9.48 -5.06 3.96
CA TYR A 194 8.29 -5.00 3.10
C TYR A 194 8.55 -5.49 1.68
N CYS A 195 9.70 -5.11 1.07
CA CYS A 195 10.14 -5.61 -0.23
C CYS A 195 10.32 -7.13 -0.20
N VAL A 196 11.06 -7.64 0.80
CA VAL A 196 11.36 -9.06 1.00
C VAL A 196 10.07 -9.86 1.19
N ASN A 197 9.20 -9.47 2.12
CA ASN A 197 7.95 -10.19 2.43
C ASN A 197 7.00 -10.36 1.25
N LYS A 198 7.13 -9.52 0.21
CA LYS A 198 6.33 -9.56 -1.01
C LYS A 198 7.09 -10.09 -2.23
N ASN A 199 8.26 -10.68 -2.00
CA ASN A 199 9.14 -11.21 -3.05
C ASN A 199 9.45 -10.20 -4.17
N GLN A 200 9.64 -8.93 -3.79
CA GLN A 200 9.86 -7.85 -4.76
C GLN A 200 11.36 -7.75 -5.11
N ILE A 201 11.85 -8.66 -5.95
CA ILE A 201 13.29 -8.81 -6.27
C ILE A 201 13.91 -7.50 -6.78
N LYS A 202 13.24 -6.82 -7.75
CA LYS A 202 13.75 -5.57 -8.33
C LYS A 202 13.79 -4.43 -7.30
N ALA A 203 12.77 -4.32 -6.48
CA ALA A 203 12.69 -3.32 -5.42
C ALA A 203 13.71 -3.59 -4.30
N THR A 204 13.88 -4.86 -3.90
CA THR A 204 14.91 -5.28 -2.94
C THR A 204 16.30 -4.90 -3.45
N LYS A 205 16.64 -5.26 -4.69
CA LYS A 205 17.94 -4.90 -5.30
C LYS A 205 18.13 -3.37 -5.34
N PHE A 206 17.08 -2.64 -5.71
CA PHE A 206 17.14 -1.18 -5.77
C PHE A 206 17.42 -0.57 -4.38
N LEU A 207 16.74 -1.04 -3.31
CA LEU A 207 17.01 -0.57 -1.96
C LEU A 207 18.42 -0.91 -1.48
N LEU A 208 18.90 -2.12 -1.73
CA LEU A 208 20.21 -2.57 -1.28
C LEU A 208 21.36 -1.70 -1.84
N VAL A 209 21.22 -1.20 -3.06
CA VAL A 209 22.18 -0.23 -3.65
C VAL A 209 22.27 1.08 -2.84
N HIS A 210 21.19 1.46 -2.14
CA HIS A 210 21.14 2.66 -1.30
C HIS A 210 21.55 2.41 0.17
N GLN A 211 22.13 1.24 0.45
CA GLN A 211 22.72 0.87 1.74
C GLN A 211 21.77 1.02 2.96
N PRO A 212 20.58 0.35 2.95
CA PRO A 212 19.75 0.29 4.14
C PRO A 212 20.45 -0.52 5.24
N GLU A 213 19.95 -0.42 6.48
CA GLU A 213 20.31 -1.34 7.57
C GLU A 213 19.85 -2.76 7.23
N ILE A 214 20.75 -3.54 6.60
CA ILE A 214 20.42 -4.84 6.01
C ILE A 214 19.99 -5.88 7.06
N ASP A 215 20.50 -5.78 8.27
CA ASP A 215 20.20 -6.69 9.41
C ASP A 215 19.30 -6.01 10.46
N SER A 216 18.50 -5.03 10.04
CA SER A 216 17.55 -4.36 10.94
C SER A 216 16.53 -5.35 11.50
N LEU A 217 16.41 -5.39 12.84
CA LEU A 217 15.57 -6.33 13.57
C LEU A 217 14.12 -5.81 13.67
N ASP A 218 13.15 -6.68 13.46
CA ASP A 218 11.76 -6.44 13.82
C ASP A 218 11.47 -6.80 15.30
N LYS A 219 10.21 -6.80 15.74
CA LYS A 219 9.84 -7.08 17.13
C LYS A 219 10.11 -8.51 17.61
N PHE A 220 10.34 -9.43 16.68
CA PHE A 220 10.70 -10.83 16.97
C PHE A 220 12.19 -11.08 16.74
N GLU A 221 12.98 -10.00 16.70
CA GLU A 221 14.40 -10.01 16.34
C GLU A 221 14.71 -10.67 14.99
N TRP A 222 13.72 -10.67 14.07
CA TRP A 222 13.90 -11.20 12.73
C TRP A 222 14.56 -10.19 11.80
N THR A 223 15.61 -10.65 11.10
CA THR A 223 16.23 -9.89 10.01
C THR A 223 15.47 -10.04 8.70
N PRO A 224 15.70 -9.15 7.70
CA PRO A 224 15.20 -9.35 6.34
C PRO A 224 15.57 -10.71 5.74
N LEU A 225 16.79 -11.21 6.02
CA LEU A 225 17.24 -12.54 5.56
C LEU A 225 16.41 -13.66 6.17
N MET A 226 16.10 -13.61 7.47
CA MET A 226 15.22 -14.61 8.13
C MET A 226 13.84 -14.64 7.45
N TRP A 227 13.25 -13.48 7.16
CA TRP A 227 11.99 -13.40 6.42
C TRP A 227 12.09 -14.05 5.03
N ALA A 228 13.19 -13.83 4.30
CA ALA A 228 13.42 -14.42 2.98
C ALA A 228 13.55 -15.95 3.06
N VAL A 229 14.31 -16.47 4.05
CA VAL A 229 14.50 -17.90 4.27
C VAL A 229 13.19 -18.57 4.69
N LYS A 230 12.45 -18.01 5.66
CA LYS A 230 11.15 -18.54 6.08
C LYS A 230 10.12 -18.64 4.96
N LYS A 231 10.24 -17.75 3.96
CA LYS A 231 9.36 -17.70 2.77
C LYS A 231 9.91 -18.48 1.58
N ASP A 232 11.10 -19.04 1.70
CA ASP A 232 11.81 -19.76 0.63
C ASP A 232 12.02 -18.91 -0.66
N TYR A 233 12.31 -17.61 -0.49
CA TYR A 233 12.53 -16.68 -1.61
C TYR A 233 14.00 -16.68 -2.06
N PHE A 234 14.41 -17.73 -2.76
CA PHE A 234 15.82 -18.03 -3.05
C PHE A 234 16.56 -16.87 -3.73
N GLU A 235 15.96 -16.20 -4.71
CA GLU A 235 16.60 -15.06 -5.37
C GLU A 235 16.85 -13.87 -4.41
N ILE A 236 15.92 -13.63 -3.48
CA ILE A 236 16.09 -12.59 -2.45
C ILE A 236 17.15 -13.02 -1.43
N ILE A 237 17.18 -14.30 -1.03
CA ILE A 237 18.22 -14.84 -0.14
C ILE A 237 19.61 -14.57 -0.76
N LYS A 238 19.80 -14.91 -2.05
CA LYS A 238 21.06 -14.66 -2.76
C LYS A 238 21.43 -13.18 -2.72
N LEU A 239 20.49 -12.29 -3.05
CA LEU A 239 20.74 -10.85 -3.02
C LEU A 239 21.18 -10.38 -1.64
N LEU A 240 20.45 -10.74 -0.59
CA LEU A 240 20.78 -10.30 0.78
C LEU A 240 22.16 -10.79 1.23
N VAL A 241 22.47 -12.05 0.94
CA VAL A 241 23.81 -12.63 1.26
C VAL A 241 24.93 -11.98 0.45
N GLU A 242 24.71 -11.69 -0.83
CA GLU A 242 25.68 -10.94 -1.66
C GLU A 242 25.95 -9.53 -1.11
N TYR A 243 24.94 -8.89 -0.54
CA TYR A 243 25.05 -7.59 0.14
C TYR A 243 25.47 -7.71 1.61
N LYS A 244 25.94 -8.90 2.06
CA LYS A 244 26.56 -9.14 3.37
C LYS A 244 25.59 -9.15 4.55
N ALA A 245 24.33 -9.58 4.34
CA ALA A 245 23.44 -9.90 5.45
C ALA A 245 24.05 -10.99 6.35
N ASN A 246 23.83 -10.86 7.66
CA ASN A 246 24.32 -11.82 8.64
C ASN A 246 23.58 -13.16 8.52
N ILE A 247 24.26 -14.18 8.00
CA ILE A 247 23.75 -15.54 7.81
C ILE A 247 23.69 -16.38 9.10
N ASN A 248 24.30 -15.90 10.19
CA ASN A 248 24.38 -16.61 11.49
C ASN A 248 23.51 -15.97 12.57
N HIS A 249 22.58 -15.07 12.18
CA HIS A 249 21.65 -14.45 13.13
C HIS A 249 20.69 -15.48 13.72
N LYS A 250 20.29 -15.27 15.00
CA LYS A 250 19.23 -16.00 15.69
C LYS A 250 18.13 -15.02 16.08
N ASP A 251 16.89 -15.47 16.07
CA ASP A 251 15.75 -14.68 16.55
C ASP A 251 15.66 -14.65 18.10
N ASP A 252 14.59 -14.04 18.62
CA ASP A 252 14.33 -13.92 20.06
C ASP A 252 14.06 -15.26 20.76
N GLU A 253 13.74 -16.33 20.01
CA GLU A 253 13.65 -17.71 20.51
C GLU A 253 14.99 -18.46 20.39
N GLY A 254 16.05 -17.80 19.96
CA GLY A 254 17.37 -18.40 19.73
C GLY A 254 17.45 -19.30 18.50
N THR A 255 16.44 -19.25 17.61
CA THR A 255 16.38 -20.09 16.39
C THR A 255 17.30 -19.52 15.31
N PRO A 256 18.29 -20.29 14.84
CA PRO A 256 19.21 -19.83 13.79
C PRO A 256 18.56 -19.86 12.41
N ILE A 257 19.00 -18.99 11.51
CA ILE A 257 18.49 -18.87 10.13
C ILE A 257 18.45 -20.21 9.41
N ILE A 258 19.53 -21.00 9.53
CA ILE A 258 19.65 -22.30 8.84
C ILE A 258 18.55 -23.29 9.23
N GLN A 259 18.07 -23.23 10.48
CA GLN A 259 16.99 -24.10 10.93
C GLN A 259 15.70 -23.87 10.15
N TYR A 260 15.34 -22.62 9.86
CA TYR A 260 14.16 -22.31 9.04
C TYR A 260 14.25 -22.89 7.62
N ALA A 261 15.46 -22.90 7.02
CA ALA A 261 15.67 -23.51 5.72
C ALA A 261 15.54 -25.06 5.77
N VAL A 262 16.02 -25.66 6.85
CA VAL A 262 15.87 -27.11 7.09
C VAL A 262 14.41 -27.49 7.33
N GLU A 263 13.67 -26.75 8.15
CA GLU A 263 12.25 -26.97 8.41
C GLU A 263 11.38 -26.81 7.14
N ASN A 264 11.75 -25.90 6.25
CA ASN A 264 11.10 -25.73 4.96
C ASN A 264 11.46 -26.85 3.96
N GLU A 265 12.40 -27.72 4.32
CA GLU A 265 12.98 -28.75 3.44
C GLU A 265 13.63 -28.17 2.16
N SER A 266 14.08 -26.92 2.21
CA SER A 266 14.66 -26.18 1.09
C SER A 266 16.12 -26.55 0.86
N VAL A 267 16.37 -27.70 0.20
CA VAL A 267 17.72 -28.24 -0.02
C VAL A 267 18.63 -27.24 -0.72
N ASP A 268 18.13 -26.52 -1.72
CA ASP A 268 18.93 -25.53 -2.48
C ASP A 268 19.33 -24.34 -1.59
N VAL A 269 18.44 -23.88 -0.71
CA VAL A 269 18.74 -22.80 0.25
C VAL A 269 19.77 -23.25 1.25
N VAL A 270 19.59 -24.44 1.85
CA VAL A 270 20.57 -25.00 2.83
C VAL A 270 21.94 -25.16 2.16
N LYS A 271 22.00 -25.74 0.97
CA LYS A 271 23.25 -25.86 0.20
C LYS A 271 23.92 -24.53 -0.02
N TYR A 272 23.16 -23.52 -0.46
CA TYR A 272 23.68 -22.18 -0.69
C TYR A 272 24.22 -21.54 0.61
N LEU A 273 23.49 -21.65 1.72
CA LEU A 273 23.94 -21.10 3.00
C LEU A 273 25.22 -21.79 3.50
N ILE A 274 25.35 -23.11 3.31
CA ILE A 274 26.58 -23.87 3.62
C ILE A 274 27.74 -23.37 2.75
N GLU A 275 27.54 -23.20 1.44
CA GLU A 275 28.55 -22.64 0.52
C GLU A 275 29.00 -21.23 0.91
N LYS A 276 28.13 -20.46 1.58
CA LYS A 276 28.42 -19.12 2.11
C LYS A 276 28.99 -19.09 3.52
N GLY A 277 29.21 -20.27 4.14
CA GLY A 277 29.88 -20.41 5.43
C GLY A 277 28.96 -20.20 6.63
N VAL A 278 27.67 -20.57 6.51
CA VAL A 278 26.78 -20.61 7.70
C VAL A 278 27.33 -21.62 8.72
N ASP A 279 27.21 -21.30 10.01
CA ASP A 279 27.51 -22.26 11.08
C ASP A 279 26.48 -23.38 11.08
N ILE A 280 26.93 -24.58 10.66
CA ILE A 280 26.06 -25.76 10.52
C ILE A 280 25.83 -26.47 11.87
N ASN A 281 26.64 -26.15 12.90
CA ASN A 281 26.55 -26.76 14.22
C ASN A 281 25.93 -25.82 15.28
N VAL A 282 25.39 -24.69 14.81
CA VAL A 282 24.65 -23.77 15.67
C VAL A 282 23.43 -24.46 16.26
N THR A 283 23.17 -24.27 17.55
CA THR A 283 21.99 -24.85 18.23
C THR A 283 20.95 -23.78 18.56
N ASP A 284 19.70 -24.17 18.65
CA ASP A 284 18.61 -23.35 19.19
C ASP A 284 18.65 -23.29 20.73
N GLN A 285 17.66 -22.67 21.37
CA GLN A 285 17.51 -22.58 22.82
C GLN A 285 17.35 -23.94 23.52
N TYR A 286 16.99 -25.00 22.80
CA TYR A 286 16.86 -26.37 23.34
C TYR A 286 18.12 -27.20 23.11
N GLY A 287 19.19 -26.62 22.60
CA GLY A 287 20.43 -27.31 22.25
C GLY A 287 20.33 -28.21 21.03
N LEU A 288 19.30 -28.06 20.18
CA LEU A 288 19.10 -28.87 18.99
C LEU A 288 19.81 -28.26 17.77
N SER A 289 20.63 -29.08 17.10
CA SER A 289 21.36 -28.68 15.90
C SER A 289 20.49 -28.80 14.60
N PRO A 290 20.88 -28.17 13.49
CA PRO A 290 20.22 -28.34 12.19
C PRO A 290 20.10 -29.81 11.74
N LEU A 291 21.10 -30.64 12.09
CA LEU A 291 21.06 -32.08 11.78
C LEU A 291 19.89 -32.79 12.50
N VAL A 292 19.62 -32.44 13.77
CA VAL A 292 18.47 -33.01 14.50
C VAL A 292 17.15 -32.67 13.85
N TYR A 293 16.99 -31.42 13.39
CA TYR A 293 15.79 -31.00 12.64
C TYR A 293 15.68 -31.71 11.30
N ALA A 294 16.77 -31.88 10.54
CA ALA A 294 16.78 -32.60 9.28
C ALA A 294 16.35 -34.07 9.47
N LEU A 295 16.76 -34.72 10.55
CA LEU A 295 16.32 -36.08 10.87
C LEU A 295 14.82 -36.16 11.17
N LYS A 296 14.23 -35.12 11.79
CA LYS A 296 12.78 -35.04 12.05
C LYS A 296 11.97 -34.94 10.76
N THR A 297 12.48 -34.23 9.73
CA THR A 297 11.80 -34.10 8.43
C THR A 297 11.77 -35.39 7.62
N LYS A 298 12.65 -36.37 7.93
CA LYS A 298 12.88 -37.62 7.19
C LYS A 298 13.38 -37.39 5.74
N ASN A 299 13.80 -36.20 5.41
CA ASN A 299 14.35 -35.86 4.09
C ASN A 299 15.82 -36.34 4.03
N LYS A 300 16.03 -37.48 3.37
CA LYS A 300 17.35 -38.13 3.26
C LYS A 300 18.39 -37.20 2.62
N ALA A 301 18.01 -36.48 1.55
CA ALA A 301 18.93 -35.57 0.86
C ALA A 301 19.39 -34.43 1.78
N MET A 302 18.48 -33.88 2.59
CA MET A 302 18.80 -32.87 3.59
C MET A 302 19.77 -33.38 4.65
N VAL A 303 19.51 -34.59 5.18
CA VAL A 303 20.39 -35.22 6.18
C VAL A 303 21.78 -35.47 5.62
N GLU A 304 21.87 -35.99 4.39
CA GLU A 304 23.16 -36.24 3.72
C GLU A 304 23.93 -34.92 3.47
N LEU A 305 23.22 -33.88 3.03
CA LEU A 305 23.80 -32.55 2.81
C LEU A 305 24.43 -32.00 4.07
N ILE A 306 23.69 -31.99 5.19
CA ILE A 306 24.13 -31.43 6.46
C ILE A 306 25.30 -32.27 7.02
N ARG A 307 25.24 -33.59 6.98
CA ARG A 307 26.33 -34.47 7.42
C ARG A 307 27.60 -34.26 6.59
N SER A 308 27.46 -34.16 5.26
CA SER A 308 28.64 -33.95 4.38
C SER A 308 29.30 -32.59 4.61
N ALA A 309 28.55 -31.61 5.15
CA ALA A 309 29.06 -30.31 5.56
C ALA A 309 29.66 -30.29 6.99
N GLY A 310 29.71 -31.43 7.68
CA GLY A 310 30.25 -31.52 9.05
C GLY A 310 29.23 -31.26 10.15
N GLY A 311 27.94 -31.43 9.83
CA GLY A 311 26.88 -31.26 10.82
C GLY A 311 26.87 -32.38 11.87
N GLU A 312 26.79 -31.98 13.13
CA GLU A 312 26.80 -32.85 14.32
C GLU A 312 25.46 -32.79 15.07
N TYR A 313 25.25 -33.73 16.00
CA TYR A 313 24.03 -33.77 16.84
C TYR A 313 23.99 -32.68 17.88
#